data_4e58f2691c6a805896076090aa060790
#
_entry.id   4e58f2691c6a805896076090aa060790
#
_cell.length_a   1.000
_cell.length_b   1.000
_cell.length_c   1.000
_cell.angle_alpha   90.00
_cell.angle_beta   90.00
_cell.angle_gamma   90.00
#
_symmetry.space_group_name_H-M   'P 1'
#
loop_
_entity.id
_entity.type
_entity.pdbx_description
1 polymer ?
#
loop_
_entity_poly.entity_id
_entity_poly.type
_entity_poly.pdbx_seq_one_letter_code
_entity_poly.pdbx_strand_id
1 'polypeptide(L)'
;DILDLGCGPGRDLLAFQELRHRPVGLDGCAAFVEMAIERTGCAVWHQDFLELNLPDQMFDGVFANASLFHVPTQELGRVLRDLYMSLKPGGVLFSSNPRGSDIERYNGERYGAFLEPETWRGFVLAAGFTELEHYYRPEGRPREQQPWLATVWRKPTD
;
A
#
# COMPACT_ATOMS: atom_id res chain seq x y z
N ASP A 1 10.69 9.70 6.23
CA ASP A 1 10.91 8.30 5.89
C ASP A 1 9.64 7.71 5.28
N ILE A 2 9.71 7.12 4.10
CA ILE A 2 8.56 6.57 3.39
C ILE A 2 8.82 5.09 3.06
N LEU A 3 7.87 4.22 3.38
CA LEU A 3 7.84 2.84 2.90
C LEU A 3 7.04 2.78 1.60
N ASP A 4 7.65 2.32 0.51
CA ASP A 4 6.97 1.96 -0.73
C ASP A 4 6.67 0.46 -0.70
N LEU A 5 5.44 0.12 -0.35
CA LEU A 5 4.95 -1.25 -0.15
C LEU A 5 4.51 -1.86 -1.49
N GLY A 6 5.24 -2.84 -1.97
CA GLY A 6 5.09 -3.37 -3.32
C GLY A 6 5.72 -2.43 -4.36
N CYS A 7 6.98 -2.06 -4.12
CA CYS A 7 7.68 -1.03 -4.91
C CYS A 7 7.97 -1.45 -6.36
N GLY A 8 7.79 -2.74 -6.70
CA GLY A 8 8.13 -3.25 -8.01
C GLY A 8 9.55 -2.88 -8.42
N PRO A 9 9.79 -2.52 -9.69
CA PRO A 9 11.13 -2.15 -10.16
C PRO A 9 11.60 -0.73 -9.75
N GLY A 10 10.96 -0.08 -8.75
CA GLY A 10 11.45 1.12 -8.10
C GLY A 10 11.09 2.46 -8.75
N ARG A 11 10.02 2.54 -9.55
CA ARG A 11 9.61 3.81 -10.18
C ARG A 11 9.25 4.88 -9.16
N ASP A 12 8.42 4.51 -8.18
CA ASP A 12 7.92 5.46 -7.19
C ASP A 12 8.99 5.81 -6.15
N LEU A 13 9.96 4.90 -5.89
CA LEU A 13 11.15 5.19 -5.10
C LEU A 13 11.96 6.36 -5.68
N LEU A 14 12.18 6.38 -7.01
CA LEU A 14 12.85 7.51 -7.68
C LEU A 14 12.10 8.81 -7.46
N ALA A 15 10.78 8.81 -7.63
CA ALA A 15 9.95 9.99 -7.44
C ALA A 15 10.07 10.54 -6.00
N PHE A 16 10.07 9.66 -5.00
CA PHE A 16 10.28 10.07 -3.61
C PHE A 16 11.67 10.66 -3.35
N GLN A 17 12.73 10.10 -3.98
CA GLN A 17 14.07 10.68 -3.89
C GLN A 17 14.14 12.08 -4.51
N GLU A 18 13.52 12.27 -5.69
CA GLU A 18 13.45 13.59 -6.35
C GLU A 18 12.75 14.63 -5.47
N LEU A 19 11.73 14.19 -4.71
CA LEU A 19 11.05 15.02 -3.71
C LEU A 19 11.84 15.17 -2.39
N ARG A 20 13.07 14.66 -2.33
CA ARG A 20 13.96 14.72 -1.16
C ARG A 20 13.44 13.97 0.07
N HIS A 21 12.62 12.96 -0.12
CA HIS A 21 12.27 12.00 0.92
C HIS A 21 13.34 10.90 1.05
N ARG A 22 13.23 10.10 2.09
CA ARG A 22 14.07 8.91 2.33
C ARG A 22 13.21 7.66 2.15
N PRO A 23 13.07 7.16 0.91
CA PRO A 23 12.26 5.98 0.66
C PRO A 23 13.02 4.69 0.97
N VAL A 24 12.26 3.72 1.46
CA VAL A 24 12.62 2.30 1.55
C VAL A 24 11.61 1.52 0.75
N GLY A 25 12.08 0.65 -0.16
CA GLY A 25 11.21 -0.24 -0.91
C GLY A 25 10.97 -1.55 -0.17
N LEU A 26 9.85 -2.21 -0.47
CA LEU A 26 9.56 -3.58 -0.07
C LEU A 26 8.80 -4.26 -1.20
N ASP A 27 9.25 -5.46 -1.59
CA ASP A 27 8.55 -6.27 -2.59
C ASP A 27 8.76 -7.76 -2.33
N GLY A 28 7.78 -8.58 -2.67
CA GLY A 28 7.84 -10.04 -2.56
C GLY A 28 8.56 -10.72 -3.72
N CYS A 29 8.80 -10.01 -4.82
CA CYS A 29 9.48 -10.55 -6.00
C CYS A 29 10.97 -10.21 -5.97
N ALA A 30 11.83 -11.22 -5.79
CA ALA A 30 13.28 -11.04 -5.72
C ALA A 30 13.84 -10.29 -6.93
N ALA A 31 13.33 -10.55 -8.14
CA ALA A 31 13.77 -9.86 -9.36
C ALA A 31 13.42 -8.36 -9.33
N PHE A 32 12.26 -7.98 -8.79
CA PHE A 32 11.90 -6.58 -8.62
C PHE A 32 12.76 -5.90 -7.55
N VAL A 33 13.08 -6.59 -6.47
CA VAL A 33 13.99 -6.07 -5.44
C VAL A 33 15.36 -5.74 -6.04
N GLU A 34 15.95 -6.66 -6.81
CA GLU A 34 17.23 -6.43 -7.50
C GLU A 34 17.16 -5.24 -8.47
N MET A 35 16.12 -5.19 -9.31
CA MET A 35 15.90 -4.09 -10.26
C MET A 35 15.74 -2.75 -9.55
N ALA A 36 14.99 -2.71 -8.45
CA ALA A 36 14.76 -1.49 -7.69
C ALA A 36 16.05 -0.97 -7.04
N ILE A 37 16.86 -1.86 -6.44
CA ILE A 37 18.16 -1.50 -5.88
C ILE A 37 19.09 -0.95 -6.97
N GLU A 38 19.19 -1.65 -8.10
CA GLU A 38 20.05 -1.22 -9.21
C GLU A 38 19.64 0.14 -9.76
N ARG A 39 18.33 0.36 -9.92
CA ARG A 39 17.77 1.61 -10.47
C ARG A 39 17.91 2.81 -9.54
N THR A 40 17.72 2.61 -8.24
CA THR A 40 17.50 3.71 -7.30
C THR A 40 18.62 3.89 -6.29
N GLY A 41 19.36 2.84 -5.99
CA GLY A 41 20.31 2.81 -4.86
C GLY A 41 19.64 2.84 -3.48
N CYS A 42 18.30 2.77 -3.40
CA CYS A 42 17.57 2.71 -2.13
C CYS A 42 17.77 1.37 -1.43
N ALA A 43 17.57 1.35 -0.12
CA ALA A 43 17.31 0.11 0.59
C ALA A 43 15.99 -0.48 0.11
N VAL A 44 15.99 -1.76 -0.26
CA VAL A 44 14.78 -2.50 -0.66
C VAL A 44 14.75 -3.83 0.08
N TRP A 45 13.67 -4.09 0.79
CA TRP A 45 13.49 -5.31 1.56
C TRP A 45 12.73 -6.36 0.75
N HIS A 46 13.27 -7.58 0.72
CA HIS A 46 12.58 -8.72 0.14
C HIS A 46 11.71 -9.37 1.23
N GLN A 47 10.42 -9.09 1.24
CA GLN A 47 9.47 -9.65 2.21
C GLN A 47 8.15 -9.98 1.53
N ASP A 48 7.49 -11.05 2.00
CA ASP A 48 6.12 -11.36 1.67
C ASP A 48 5.17 -10.49 2.52
N PHE A 49 4.07 -9.99 1.94
CA PHE A 49 3.05 -9.22 2.68
C PHE A 49 2.38 -10.06 3.78
N LEU A 50 2.41 -11.38 3.65
CA LEU A 50 1.87 -12.29 4.67
C LEU A 50 2.84 -12.55 5.83
N GLU A 51 4.10 -12.13 5.69
CA GLU A 51 5.16 -12.32 6.69
C GLU A 51 5.96 -11.02 6.90
N LEU A 52 5.26 -9.90 7.08
CA LEU A 52 5.90 -8.60 7.27
C LEU A 52 6.66 -8.55 8.60
N ASN A 53 7.89 -8.07 8.53
CA ASN A 53 8.73 -7.76 9.67
C ASN A 53 9.20 -6.31 9.57
N LEU A 54 8.33 -5.38 9.96
CA LEU A 54 8.56 -3.94 9.87
C LEU A 54 8.98 -3.39 11.23
N PRO A 55 9.95 -2.46 11.28
CA PRO A 55 10.27 -1.74 12.50
C PRO A 55 9.10 -0.87 12.95
N ASP A 56 8.84 -0.83 14.26
CA ASP A 56 7.82 0.04 14.84
C ASP A 56 8.20 1.51 14.68
N GLN A 57 7.20 2.35 14.38
CA GLN A 57 7.30 3.80 14.36
C GLN A 57 8.50 4.34 13.54
N MET A 58 8.83 3.68 12.46
CA MET A 58 9.95 4.08 11.59
C MET A 58 9.53 5.09 10.53
N PHE A 59 8.33 4.94 9.98
CA PHE A 59 7.93 5.67 8.78
C PHE A 59 6.99 6.85 9.08
N ASP A 60 7.19 7.95 8.35
CA ASP A 60 6.24 9.08 8.31
C ASP A 60 5.10 8.80 7.33
N GLY A 61 5.35 7.95 6.34
CA GLY A 61 4.37 7.51 5.36
C GLY A 61 4.58 6.09 4.87
N VAL A 62 3.47 5.42 4.55
CA VAL A 62 3.42 4.16 3.79
C VAL A 62 2.67 4.43 2.49
N PHE A 63 3.30 4.11 1.38
CA PHE A 63 2.74 4.22 0.04
C PHE A 63 2.48 2.82 -0.51
N ALA A 64 1.22 2.46 -0.65
CA ALA A 64 0.77 1.15 -1.11
C ALA A 64 -0.02 1.29 -2.42
N ASN A 65 0.69 1.60 -3.50
CA ASN A 65 0.08 1.82 -4.80
C ASN A 65 -0.08 0.49 -5.57
N ALA A 66 -1.30 0.05 -5.75
CA ALA A 66 -1.63 -1.19 -6.47
C ALA A 66 -0.96 -2.45 -5.88
N SER A 67 -0.93 -2.55 -4.56
CA SER A 67 -0.26 -3.64 -3.85
C SER A 67 -1.15 -4.39 -2.85
N LEU A 68 -1.88 -3.70 -1.98
CA LEU A 68 -2.64 -4.33 -0.90
C LEU A 68 -3.79 -5.23 -1.36
N PHE A 69 -4.29 -5.05 -2.58
CA PHE A 69 -5.30 -5.96 -3.13
C PHE A 69 -4.76 -7.38 -3.44
N HIS A 70 -3.45 -7.58 -3.38
CA HIS A 70 -2.84 -8.91 -3.45
C HIS A 70 -2.86 -9.67 -2.11
N VAL A 71 -3.30 -9.03 -1.04
CA VAL A 71 -3.43 -9.66 0.28
C VAL A 71 -4.81 -10.31 0.40
N PRO A 72 -4.91 -11.61 0.78
CA PRO A 72 -6.19 -12.24 1.09
C PRO A 72 -6.95 -11.48 2.18
N THR A 73 -8.28 -11.37 2.04
CA THR A 73 -9.10 -10.60 2.97
C THR A 73 -9.00 -11.10 4.41
N GLN A 74 -8.84 -12.41 4.61
CA GLN A 74 -8.62 -13.00 5.94
C GLN A 74 -7.33 -12.52 6.63
N GLU A 75 -6.32 -12.08 5.87
CA GLU A 75 -5.04 -11.59 6.36
C GLU A 75 -4.94 -10.06 6.36
N LEU A 76 -5.82 -9.38 5.61
CA LEU A 76 -5.76 -7.94 5.38
C LEU A 76 -5.77 -7.13 6.68
N GLY A 77 -6.60 -7.53 7.66
CA GLY A 77 -6.65 -6.85 8.95
C GLY A 77 -5.33 -6.95 9.74
N ARG A 78 -4.60 -8.06 9.63
CA ARG A 78 -3.28 -8.22 10.25
C ARG A 78 -2.24 -7.35 9.54
N VAL A 79 -2.19 -7.43 8.22
CA VAL A 79 -1.26 -6.62 7.40
C VAL A 79 -1.46 -5.13 7.66
N LEU A 80 -2.69 -4.65 7.69
CA LEU A 80 -2.98 -3.24 8.00
C LEU A 80 -2.53 -2.84 9.42
N ARG A 81 -2.62 -3.74 10.40
CA ARG A 81 -2.08 -3.48 11.75
C ARG A 81 -0.55 -3.42 11.74
N ASP A 82 0.13 -4.29 11.00
CA ASP A 82 1.59 -4.26 10.87
C ASP A 82 2.04 -2.92 10.25
N LEU A 83 1.34 -2.43 9.23
CA LEU A 83 1.57 -1.10 8.65
C LEU A 83 1.27 0.02 9.64
N TYR A 84 0.19 -0.09 10.42
CA TYR A 84 -0.13 0.87 11.47
C TYR A 84 0.97 0.96 12.53
N MET A 85 1.52 -0.18 12.96
CA MET A 85 2.61 -0.21 13.94
C MET A 85 3.89 0.40 13.39
N SER A 86 4.19 0.18 12.10
CA SER A 86 5.39 0.73 11.45
C SER A 86 5.36 2.25 11.24
N LEU A 87 4.18 2.86 11.25
CA LEU A 87 4.01 4.31 11.14
C LEU A 87 4.24 5.00 12.49
N LYS A 88 4.90 6.15 12.44
CA LYS A 88 4.96 7.10 13.55
C LYS A 88 3.56 7.63 13.88
N PRO A 89 3.30 8.10 15.12
CA PRO A 89 2.09 8.87 15.42
C PRO A 89 1.91 10.03 14.44
N GLY A 90 0.72 10.20 13.89
CA GLY A 90 0.43 11.19 12.84
C GLY A 90 0.87 10.78 11.42
N GLY A 91 1.53 9.65 11.27
CA GLY A 91 1.96 9.12 9.96
C GLY A 91 0.79 8.78 9.04
N VAL A 92 1.05 8.73 7.74
CA VAL A 92 0.03 8.62 6.70
C VAL A 92 0.17 7.31 5.91
N LEU A 93 -0.94 6.62 5.70
CA LEU A 93 -1.06 5.51 4.76
C LEU A 93 -1.80 5.99 3.50
N PHE A 94 -1.16 5.87 2.35
CA PHE A 94 -1.80 5.93 1.05
C PHE A 94 -2.02 4.52 0.51
N SER A 95 -3.19 4.26 -0.06
CA SER A 95 -3.41 3.05 -0.85
C SER A 95 -4.20 3.34 -2.12
N SER A 96 -3.94 2.57 -3.17
CA SER A 96 -4.73 2.56 -4.39
C SER A 96 -5.01 1.11 -4.78
N ASN A 97 -6.29 0.73 -4.83
CA ASN A 97 -6.72 -0.62 -5.12
C ASN A 97 -7.79 -0.64 -6.21
N PRO A 98 -7.86 -1.71 -7.03
CA PRO A 98 -8.98 -1.91 -7.94
C PRO A 98 -10.26 -2.15 -7.14
N ARG A 99 -11.36 -1.52 -7.57
CA ARG A 99 -12.69 -1.74 -7.00
C ARG A 99 -13.32 -3.04 -7.49
N GLY A 100 -14.15 -3.62 -6.67
CA GLY A 100 -14.94 -4.77 -7.05
C GLY A 100 -16.20 -4.91 -6.22
N SER A 101 -16.68 -6.13 -6.11
CA SER A 101 -17.92 -6.51 -5.41
C SER A 101 -17.62 -7.56 -4.33
N ASP A 102 -16.54 -7.36 -3.56
CA ASP A 102 -16.07 -8.26 -2.50
C ASP A 102 -15.73 -9.67 -3.02
N ILE A 103 -15.07 -9.71 -4.18
CA ILE A 103 -14.66 -10.96 -4.83
C ILE A 103 -13.17 -11.15 -4.73
N GLU A 104 -12.74 -12.31 -4.28
CA GLU A 104 -11.37 -12.78 -4.36
C GLU A 104 -11.22 -13.74 -5.54
N ARG A 105 -10.17 -13.56 -6.34
CA ARG A 105 -9.93 -14.42 -7.52
C ARG A 105 -8.47 -14.39 -7.96
N TYR A 106 -8.11 -15.43 -8.69
CA TYR A 106 -6.86 -15.46 -9.45
C TYR A 106 -7.08 -14.94 -10.87
N ASN A 107 -6.13 -14.17 -11.36
CA ASN A 107 -5.97 -13.80 -12.76
C ASN A 107 -4.62 -14.37 -13.23
N GLY A 108 -4.66 -15.54 -13.83
CA GLY A 108 -3.46 -16.36 -14.03
C GLY A 108 -2.91 -16.80 -12.68
N GLU A 109 -1.64 -16.50 -12.42
CA GLU A 109 -0.96 -16.79 -11.15
C GLU A 109 -1.10 -15.68 -10.10
N ARG A 110 -1.73 -14.54 -10.46
CA ARG A 110 -1.87 -13.38 -9.56
C ARG A 110 -3.19 -13.44 -8.82
N TYR A 111 -3.10 -13.53 -7.51
CA TYR A 111 -4.24 -13.37 -6.62
C TYR A 111 -4.64 -11.90 -6.51
N GLY A 112 -5.93 -11.62 -6.38
CA GLY A 112 -6.46 -10.30 -6.09
C GLY A 112 -7.79 -10.33 -5.33
N ALA A 113 -7.89 -9.47 -4.34
CA ALA A 113 -9.12 -9.16 -3.61
C ALA A 113 -9.69 -7.84 -4.13
N PHE A 114 -10.85 -7.90 -4.73
CA PHE A 114 -11.53 -6.76 -5.36
C PHE A 114 -12.69 -6.34 -4.48
N LEU A 115 -12.41 -5.42 -3.54
CA LEU A 115 -13.34 -5.03 -2.50
C LEU A 115 -14.24 -3.87 -2.93
N GLU A 116 -15.46 -3.86 -2.38
CA GLU A 116 -16.31 -2.67 -2.37
C GLU A 116 -15.60 -1.56 -1.57
N PRO A 117 -15.79 -0.27 -1.93
CA PRO A 117 -15.20 0.83 -1.20
C PRO A 117 -15.49 0.82 0.31
N GLU A 118 -16.71 0.49 0.70
CA GLU A 118 -17.11 0.44 2.12
C GLU A 118 -16.46 -0.75 2.86
N THR A 119 -16.28 -1.89 2.20
CA THR A 119 -15.58 -3.04 2.77
C THR A 119 -14.11 -2.70 3.02
N TRP A 120 -13.43 -2.08 2.05
CA TRP A 120 -12.07 -1.58 2.22
C TRP A 120 -11.97 -0.60 3.41
N ARG A 121 -12.86 0.40 3.46
CA ARG A 121 -12.91 1.36 4.57
C ARG A 121 -13.06 0.69 5.92
N GLY A 122 -13.94 -0.30 6.00
CA GLY A 122 -14.16 -1.09 7.24
C GLY A 122 -12.87 -1.73 7.75
N PHE A 123 -12.06 -2.33 6.89
CA PHE A 123 -10.78 -2.93 7.26
C PHE A 123 -9.78 -1.88 7.79
N VAL A 124 -9.65 -0.75 7.10
CA VAL A 124 -8.67 0.28 7.48
C VAL A 124 -9.07 0.99 8.77
N LEU A 125 -10.35 1.29 8.95
CA LEU A 125 -10.89 1.84 10.21
C LEU A 125 -10.68 0.86 11.39
N ALA A 126 -10.94 -0.44 11.17
CA ALA A 126 -10.73 -1.47 12.19
C ALA A 126 -9.26 -1.64 12.59
N ALA A 127 -8.32 -1.28 11.72
CA ALA A 127 -6.90 -1.25 12.02
C ALA A 127 -6.47 -0.02 12.85
N GLY A 128 -7.36 0.95 13.07
CA GLY A 128 -7.13 2.13 13.91
C GLY A 128 -6.86 3.43 13.15
N PHE A 129 -6.89 3.42 11.84
CA PHE A 129 -6.67 4.61 11.02
C PHE A 129 -7.90 5.53 10.98
N THR A 130 -7.67 6.82 10.73
CA THR A 130 -8.69 7.83 10.44
C THR A 130 -8.59 8.24 8.98
N GLU A 131 -9.71 8.24 8.27
CA GLU A 131 -9.75 8.66 6.86
C GLU A 131 -9.48 10.16 6.72
N LEU A 132 -8.61 10.53 5.79
CA LEU A 132 -8.37 11.92 5.42
C LEU A 132 -9.05 12.26 4.10
N GLU A 133 -8.92 11.38 3.10
CA GLU A 133 -9.39 11.62 1.75
C GLU A 133 -9.59 10.30 0.99
N HIS A 134 -10.49 10.31 0.04
CA HIS A 134 -10.57 9.28 -0.99
C HIS A 134 -10.97 9.88 -2.34
N TYR A 135 -10.53 9.25 -3.40
CA TYR A 135 -10.91 9.62 -4.76
C TYR A 135 -10.83 8.41 -5.70
N TYR A 136 -11.46 8.56 -6.85
CA TYR A 136 -11.53 7.49 -7.85
C TYR A 136 -10.73 7.85 -9.09
N ARG A 137 -10.12 6.86 -9.71
CA ARG A 137 -9.26 7.06 -10.88
C ARG A 137 -9.70 6.20 -12.07
N PRO A 138 -9.48 6.69 -13.32
CA PRO A 138 -8.94 8.01 -13.67
C PRO A 138 -9.92 9.13 -13.32
N GLU A 139 -9.40 10.30 -12.94
CA GLU A 139 -10.22 11.48 -12.64
C GLU A 139 -10.94 12.00 -13.88
N GLY A 140 -12.05 12.74 -13.66
CA GLY A 140 -12.82 13.36 -14.74
C GLY A 140 -13.61 12.38 -15.62
N ARG A 141 -13.75 11.12 -15.20
CA ARG A 141 -14.57 10.11 -15.87
C ARG A 141 -15.81 9.77 -15.05
N PRO A 142 -16.88 9.28 -15.68
CA PRO A 142 -18.00 8.70 -14.96
C PRO A 142 -17.56 7.56 -14.03
N ARG A 143 -18.28 7.33 -12.92
CA ARG A 143 -17.92 6.34 -11.89
C ARG A 143 -17.68 4.94 -12.45
N GLU A 144 -18.45 4.53 -13.45
CA GLU A 144 -18.35 3.23 -14.10
C GLU A 144 -17.03 3.04 -14.86
N GLN A 145 -16.38 4.16 -15.22
CA GLN A 145 -15.08 4.20 -15.88
C GLN A 145 -13.92 4.49 -14.91
N GLN A 146 -14.18 4.47 -13.62
CA GLN A 146 -13.19 4.70 -12.57
C GLN A 146 -12.98 3.41 -11.74
N PRO A 147 -12.24 2.42 -12.26
CA PRO A 147 -12.09 1.12 -11.60
C PRO A 147 -11.17 1.13 -10.39
N TRP A 148 -10.50 2.24 -10.09
CA TRP A 148 -9.57 2.35 -8.98
C TRP A 148 -10.08 3.28 -7.89
N LEU A 149 -9.90 2.86 -6.62
CA LEU A 149 -10.12 3.67 -5.43
C LEU A 149 -8.77 4.01 -4.80
N ALA A 150 -8.46 5.29 -4.69
CA ALA A 150 -7.34 5.79 -3.90
C ALA A 150 -7.84 6.34 -2.57
N THR A 151 -7.15 6.02 -1.49
CA THR A 151 -7.51 6.45 -0.14
C THR A 151 -6.29 6.92 0.64
N VAL A 152 -6.47 7.94 1.46
CA VAL A 152 -5.45 8.51 2.33
C VAL A 152 -5.93 8.44 3.78
N TRP A 153 -5.10 7.89 4.64
CA TRP A 153 -5.42 7.62 6.02
C TRP A 153 -4.35 8.15 6.96
N ARG A 154 -4.72 8.49 8.17
CA ARG A 154 -3.79 8.93 9.22
C ARG A 154 -3.82 7.98 10.40
N LYS A 155 -2.64 7.64 10.91
CA LYS A 155 -2.50 7.10 12.26
C LYS A 155 -2.71 8.24 13.26
N PRO A 156 -3.67 8.16 14.20
CA PRO A 156 -3.82 9.15 15.26
C PRO A 156 -2.51 9.41 16.03
N THR A 157 -2.44 10.58 16.65
CA THR A 157 -1.26 10.98 17.45
C THR A 157 -1.34 10.56 18.92
N ASP A 158 -2.51 10.09 19.34
CA ASP A 158 -2.81 9.75 20.73
C ASP A 158 -2.66 8.24 20.97
#